data_3c8ca48b06ec0666268736b71620f8d9
#
_entry.id   3c8ca48b06ec0666268736b71620f8d9
#
_cell.length_a   1.000
_cell.length_b   1.000
_cell.length_c   1.000
_cell.angle_alpha   90.00
_cell.angle_beta   90.00
_cell.angle_gamma   90.00
#
_symmetry.space_group_name_H-M   'P 1'
#
loop_
_entity.id
_entity.type
_entity.pdbx_description
1 polymer ?
#
loop_
_entity_poly.entity_id
_entity_poly.type
_entity_poly.pdbx_seq_one_letter_code
_entity_poly.pdbx_strand_id
1 'polypeptide(L)'
;MPLAVSARRCVLVALAALLLGVWTVPSSAAETAAASGASAAATATPTIPPPQPPTGLLYADVPNDAGGAVSLTWETSPDDSAGRGLVDGYFLERALSPGGPWEVVDSVDAGVRAHTDVTVRRNETYFYRVAAFGPGGTTRAGAAAGPAIGRSSWFNLSRVSVLVFLLAFFLLVLYYMYMAQTGRKPFVRRLAGIDAIEEAIGRATEMGRPVLYVPGIQDIDEIQTVAGLVILESVAKMTARYDTPLRVPVSYPIPFTIAQEMVRSGHVDAGRPDAYDPDSVQFVSPEQFAYVAAITGIMLRERPAAHLFFGSFYGESLMLSETGFATGAIQIAATANVHQLPFFVVACDYTLIGEEMFAASAYLSGEARLVGGLKGADMLKLAIVAVVIVGCVLETLGIHTLTVWMQTQ
;
A
#
# COMPACT_ATOMS: atom_id res chain seq x y z
N MET A 1 0.49 42.99 -5.79
CA MET A 1 0.66 41.85 -4.90
C MET A 1 -0.50 41.83 -3.92
N PRO A 2 -1.55 41.09 -4.18
CA PRO A 2 -2.18 40.23 -3.18
C PRO A 2 -2.90 39.04 -3.84
N LEU A 3 -2.30 37.84 -3.87
CA LEU A 3 -2.93 36.58 -4.33
C LEU A 3 -2.53 35.34 -3.52
N ALA A 4 -1.92 35.54 -2.32
CA ALA A 4 -1.39 34.41 -1.52
C ALA A 4 -2.19 34.10 -0.24
N VAL A 5 -3.35 34.71 0.00
CA VAL A 5 -4.09 34.56 1.28
C VAL A 5 -5.32 33.65 1.17
N SER A 6 -5.77 33.34 -0.05
CA SER A 6 -7.01 32.57 -0.29
C SER A 6 -6.87 31.05 -0.08
N ALA A 7 -5.70 30.46 -0.34
CA ALA A 7 -5.54 28.99 -0.31
C ALA A 7 -5.42 28.39 1.12
N ARG A 8 -4.99 29.18 2.12
CA ARG A 8 -4.83 28.68 3.49
C ARG A 8 -6.12 28.61 4.30
N ARG A 9 -7.19 29.31 3.87
CA ARG A 9 -8.48 29.29 4.59
C ARG A 9 -9.37 28.11 4.20
N CYS A 10 -9.24 27.54 3.01
CA CYS A 10 -10.03 26.37 2.59
C CYS A 10 -9.58 25.06 3.23
N VAL A 11 -8.31 24.90 3.59
CA VAL A 11 -7.80 23.65 4.20
C VAL A 11 -8.18 23.54 5.68
N LEU A 12 -8.30 24.67 6.39
CA LEU A 12 -8.65 24.68 7.83
C LEU A 12 -10.14 24.46 8.10
N VAL A 13 -11.02 24.77 7.15
CA VAL A 13 -12.47 24.53 7.28
C VAL A 13 -12.84 23.08 7.00
N ALA A 14 -12.09 22.38 6.16
CA ALA A 14 -12.31 20.95 5.88
C ALA A 14 -11.89 20.02 7.03
N LEU A 15 -10.95 20.42 7.88
CA LEU A 15 -10.52 19.60 9.03
C LEU A 15 -11.41 19.76 10.27
N ALA A 16 -12.17 20.85 10.38
CA ALA A 16 -13.06 21.11 11.53
C ALA A 16 -14.42 20.40 11.44
N ALA A 17 -14.84 19.97 10.23
CA ALA A 17 -16.12 19.31 10.02
C ALA A 17 -16.12 17.79 10.33
N LEU A 18 -14.96 17.20 10.62
CA LEU A 18 -14.82 15.75 10.83
C LEU A 18 -14.85 15.33 12.31
N LEU A 19 -14.98 16.25 13.25
CA LEU A 19 -14.85 15.96 14.69
C LEU A 19 -16.14 16.17 15.55
N LEU A 20 -17.31 16.50 14.95
CA LEU A 20 -18.54 16.68 15.70
C LEU A 20 -19.72 15.98 15.01
N GLY A 21 -19.67 14.67 14.90
CA GLY A 21 -20.80 13.83 14.51
C GLY A 21 -21.67 13.45 15.70
N VAL A 22 -22.67 14.27 16.05
CA VAL A 22 -23.74 13.87 16.95
C VAL A 22 -24.96 13.49 16.11
N TRP A 23 -25.32 12.22 16.13
CA TRP A 23 -26.55 11.70 15.53
C TRP A 23 -27.74 12.04 16.43
N THR A 24 -28.71 12.81 15.92
CA THR A 24 -30.05 12.91 16.49
C THR A 24 -31.07 12.34 15.50
N VAL A 25 -31.75 11.29 15.90
CA VAL A 25 -32.88 10.68 15.18
C VAL A 25 -34.15 11.43 15.61
N PRO A 26 -35.00 11.94 14.70
CA PRO A 26 -36.32 12.39 15.07
C PRO A 26 -37.31 11.24 14.99
N SER A 27 -38.01 10.98 16.10
CA SER A 27 -39.20 10.13 16.24
C SER A 27 -40.40 10.81 15.61
N SER A 28 -41.08 10.15 14.68
CA SER A 28 -42.38 10.60 14.16
C SER A 28 -43.51 9.90 14.91
N ALA A 29 -44.32 10.70 15.61
CA ALA A 29 -45.59 10.27 16.15
C ALA A 29 -46.69 10.46 15.12
N ALA A 30 -47.52 9.41 14.96
CA ALA A 30 -48.69 9.41 14.15
C ALA A 30 -49.84 10.21 14.83
N GLU A 31 -50.53 11.00 14.06
CA GLU A 31 -51.83 11.54 14.50
C GLU A 31 -52.89 11.38 13.40
N THR A 32 -53.92 10.65 13.79
CA THR A 32 -55.11 10.34 13.04
C THR A 32 -56.17 11.42 13.29
N ALA A 33 -56.75 12.02 12.25
CA ALA A 33 -58.07 12.66 12.37
C ALA A 33 -58.82 12.79 11.04
N ALA A 34 -59.84 12.02 10.93
CA ALA A 34 -61.26 12.31 10.58
C ALA A 34 -61.58 13.14 9.32
N ALA A 35 -62.39 12.48 8.54
CA ALA A 35 -63.14 12.93 7.38
C ALA A 35 -64.11 14.07 7.66
N SER A 36 -64.20 15.00 6.70
CA SER A 36 -65.43 15.76 6.44
C SER A 36 -65.52 16.07 4.93
N GLY A 37 -66.61 15.65 4.33
CA GLY A 37 -66.88 15.80 2.91
C GLY A 37 -67.16 17.23 2.51
N ALA A 38 -66.71 17.61 1.33
CA ALA A 38 -67.24 18.72 0.53
C ALA A 38 -67.11 18.38 -0.97
N SER A 39 -68.21 18.48 -1.60
CA SER A 39 -68.59 18.41 -2.99
C SER A 39 -67.53 18.80 -4.05
N ALA A 40 -67.49 18.01 -5.08
CA ALA A 40 -66.64 18.11 -6.27
C ALA A 40 -66.89 19.39 -7.04
N ALA A 41 -65.82 20.18 -7.20
CA ALA A 41 -65.58 20.94 -8.42
C ALA A 41 -64.41 20.25 -9.13
N ALA A 42 -64.64 19.73 -10.33
CA ALA A 42 -63.61 19.13 -11.13
C ALA A 42 -62.59 20.22 -11.57
N THR A 43 -61.61 20.46 -10.70
CA THR A 43 -60.43 21.24 -11.08
C THR A 43 -59.56 20.33 -11.95
N ALA A 44 -59.40 20.65 -13.23
CA ALA A 44 -58.48 19.96 -14.12
C ALA A 44 -57.09 19.95 -13.44
N THR A 45 -56.67 18.79 -13.02
CA THR A 45 -55.32 18.55 -12.47
C THR A 45 -54.35 18.99 -13.58
N PRO A 46 -53.39 19.87 -13.30
CA PRO A 46 -52.39 20.24 -14.31
C PRO A 46 -51.64 18.96 -14.71
N THR A 47 -51.82 18.58 -15.98
CA THR A 47 -51.17 17.39 -16.54
C THR A 47 -49.69 17.74 -16.66
N ILE A 48 -48.86 17.16 -15.76
CA ILE A 48 -47.42 17.29 -15.80
C ILE A 48 -46.96 16.61 -17.08
N PRO A 49 -46.24 17.31 -18.00
CA PRO A 49 -45.77 16.69 -19.23
C PRO A 49 -44.73 15.58 -18.91
N PRO A 50 -44.69 14.52 -19.73
CA PRO A 50 -43.64 13.51 -19.58
C PRO A 50 -42.26 14.12 -19.81
N PRO A 51 -41.20 13.63 -19.12
CA PRO A 51 -39.84 14.15 -19.25
C PRO A 51 -39.30 13.96 -20.68
N GLN A 52 -38.38 14.81 -21.09
CA GLN A 52 -37.67 14.61 -22.35
C GLN A 52 -36.80 13.36 -22.30
N PRO A 53 -36.57 12.67 -23.44
CA PRO A 53 -35.76 11.45 -23.44
C PRO A 53 -34.28 11.76 -23.20
N PRO A 54 -33.53 10.84 -22.50
CA PRO A 54 -32.10 10.91 -22.43
C PRO A 54 -31.45 10.69 -23.79
N THR A 55 -30.25 11.21 -24.01
CA THR A 55 -29.54 11.14 -25.29
C THR A 55 -28.14 10.58 -25.13
N GLY A 56 -27.44 10.31 -26.24
CA GLY A 56 -26.01 9.96 -26.20
C GLY A 56 -25.70 8.63 -25.56
N LEU A 57 -26.60 7.63 -25.59
CA LEU A 57 -26.33 6.32 -25.03
C LEU A 57 -25.16 5.65 -25.74
N LEU A 58 -24.08 5.42 -24.98
CA LEU A 58 -22.88 4.67 -25.36
C LEU A 58 -22.81 3.38 -24.55
N TYR A 59 -22.21 2.36 -25.13
CA TYR A 59 -21.96 1.10 -24.48
C TYR A 59 -20.51 0.67 -24.66
N ALA A 60 -19.95 0.00 -23.67
CA ALA A 60 -18.62 -0.60 -23.72
C ALA A 60 -18.61 -1.94 -22.99
N ASP A 61 -17.88 -2.90 -23.52
CA ASP A 61 -17.58 -4.16 -22.85
C ASP A 61 -16.73 -3.87 -21.61
N VAL A 62 -17.07 -4.46 -20.46
CA VAL A 62 -16.28 -4.27 -19.23
C VAL A 62 -15.03 -5.15 -19.31
N PRO A 63 -13.84 -4.55 -19.30
CA PRO A 63 -12.61 -5.32 -19.41
C PRO A 63 -12.32 -6.09 -18.12
N ASN A 64 -11.69 -7.25 -18.23
CA ASN A 64 -11.29 -8.13 -17.12
C ASN A 64 -12.44 -8.87 -16.41
N ASP A 65 -13.55 -9.00 -17.06
CA ASP A 65 -14.62 -9.87 -16.61
C ASP A 65 -14.66 -11.18 -17.43
N ALA A 66 -15.50 -12.09 -17.04
CA ALA A 66 -15.73 -13.33 -17.82
C ALA A 66 -16.61 -13.10 -19.07
N GLY A 67 -16.88 -11.87 -19.45
CA GLY A 67 -17.81 -11.47 -20.48
C GLY A 67 -19.26 -11.36 -19.97
N GLY A 68 -19.42 -11.07 -18.69
CA GLY A 68 -20.70 -11.01 -18.00
C GLY A 68 -21.19 -9.58 -17.72
N ALA A 69 -20.49 -8.54 -18.18
CA ALA A 69 -20.87 -7.18 -17.92
C ALA A 69 -20.70 -6.26 -19.13
N VAL A 70 -21.62 -5.28 -19.25
CA VAL A 70 -21.56 -4.19 -20.22
C VAL A 70 -21.79 -2.87 -19.49
N SER A 71 -20.87 -1.93 -19.67
CA SER A 71 -20.98 -0.57 -19.14
C SER A 71 -21.79 0.29 -20.11
N LEU A 72 -22.73 1.05 -19.57
CA LEU A 72 -23.61 1.97 -20.27
C LEU A 72 -23.36 3.37 -19.74
N THR A 73 -23.25 4.35 -20.63
CA THR A 73 -23.16 5.78 -20.29
C THR A 73 -24.10 6.59 -21.18
N TRP A 74 -24.72 7.59 -20.61
CA TRP A 74 -25.67 8.44 -21.34
C TRP A 74 -25.65 9.88 -20.83
N GLU A 75 -26.19 10.79 -21.63
CA GLU A 75 -26.49 12.15 -21.21
C GLU A 75 -27.87 12.18 -20.55
N THR A 76 -27.94 12.79 -19.37
CA THR A 76 -29.23 12.94 -18.66
C THR A 76 -30.24 13.70 -19.47
N SER A 77 -31.54 13.48 -19.20
CA SER A 77 -32.63 14.27 -19.79
C SER A 77 -32.39 15.77 -19.54
N PRO A 78 -32.68 16.65 -20.49
CA PRO A 78 -32.66 18.11 -20.28
C PRO A 78 -33.56 18.58 -19.12
N ASP A 79 -34.57 17.78 -18.76
CA ASP A 79 -35.48 18.04 -17.65
C ASP A 79 -34.98 17.52 -16.31
N ASP A 80 -33.85 16.80 -16.29
CA ASP A 80 -33.13 16.34 -15.10
C ASP A 80 -32.17 17.43 -14.63
N SER A 81 -32.70 18.60 -14.36
CA SER A 81 -31.94 19.71 -13.79
C SER A 81 -32.46 20.06 -12.39
N ALA A 82 -31.55 20.45 -11.51
CA ALA A 82 -31.86 20.79 -10.14
C ALA A 82 -33.06 21.77 -10.04
N GLY A 83 -34.16 21.32 -9.43
CA GLY A 83 -35.33 22.13 -9.10
C GLY A 83 -36.53 21.96 -10.00
N ARG A 84 -36.47 21.18 -11.09
CA ARG A 84 -37.67 20.93 -11.94
C ARG A 84 -38.54 19.78 -11.49
N GLY A 85 -37.95 18.73 -10.87
CA GLY A 85 -38.70 17.58 -10.34
C GLY A 85 -39.52 16.83 -11.39
N LEU A 86 -39.11 16.87 -12.67
CA LEU A 86 -39.81 16.21 -13.79
C LEU A 86 -39.26 14.81 -14.05
N VAL A 87 -38.05 14.51 -13.59
CA VAL A 87 -37.38 13.21 -13.72
C VAL A 87 -37.15 12.65 -12.33
N ASP A 88 -37.68 11.46 -12.03
CA ASP A 88 -37.44 10.70 -10.81
C ASP A 88 -36.27 9.73 -11.00
N GLY A 89 -36.04 9.27 -12.24
CA GLY A 89 -34.96 8.36 -12.55
C GLY A 89 -34.97 7.86 -14.01
N TYR A 90 -34.15 6.83 -14.24
CA TYR A 90 -33.99 6.20 -15.55
C TYR A 90 -34.19 4.69 -15.44
N PHE A 91 -34.98 4.13 -16.37
CA PHE A 91 -35.05 2.69 -16.61
C PHE A 91 -34.01 2.30 -17.67
N LEU A 92 -33.25 1.27 -17.40
CA LEU A 92 -32.39 0.63 -18.37
C LEU A 92 -33.11 -0.59 -18.93
N GLU A 93 -33.38 -0.54 -20.24
CA GLU A 93 -34.09 -1.59 -20.95
C GLU A 93 -33.12 -2.31 -21.91
N ARG A 94 -33.19 -3.62 -21.95
CA ARG A 94 -32.36 -4.51 -22.78
C ARG A 94 -33.22 -5.37 -23.67
N ALA A 95 -32.73 -5.70 -24.86
CA ALA A 95 -33.35 -6.63 -25.78
C ALA A 95 -32.29 -7.45 -26.55
N LEU A 96 -32.67 -8.60 -27.08
CA LEU A 96 -31.82 -9.42 -27.94
C LEU A 96 -31.90 -8.97 -29.43
N SER A 97 -32.84 -8.12 -29.76
CA SER A 97 -32.97 -7.55 -31.09
C SER A 97 -33.31 -6.04 -31.05
N PRO A 98 -32.98 -5.26 -32.09
CA PRO A 98 -33.24 -3.82 -32.11
C PRO A 98 -34.71 -3.42 -31.94
N GLY A 99 -35.62 -4.33 -32.29
CA GLY A 99 -37.08 -4.12 -32.18
C GLY A 99 -37.72 -4.60 -30.89
N GLY A 100 -36.99 -5.22 -30.01
CA GLY A 100 -37.49 -5.84 -28.77
C GLY A 100 -37.79 -7.34 -28.92
N PRO A 101 -38.41 -8.01 -27.96
CA PRO A 101 -39.02 -7.44 -26.76
C PRO A 101 -38.00 -6.82 -25.79
N TRP A 102 -38.41 -5.73 -25.14
CA TRP A 102 -37.56 -4.97 -24.19
C TRP A 102 -37.87 -5.41 -22.76
N GLU A 103 -36.82 -5.74 -22.02
CA GLU A 103 -36.85 -6.09 -20.61
C GLU A 103 -36.18 -4.98 -19.78
N VAL A 104 -36.76 -4.56 -18.69
CA VAL A 104 -36.14 -3.62 -17.77
C VAL A 104 -35.10 -4.40 -16.94
N VAL A 105 -33.84 -4.03 -17.10
CA VAL A 105 -32.71 -4.65 -16.39
C VAL A 105 -32.54 -4.03 -15.03
N ASP A 106 -32.62 -2.70 -14.95
CA ASP A 106 -32.45 -1.95 -13.69
C ASP A 106 -33.10 -0.57 -13.79
N SER A 107 -33.20 0.09 -12.63
CA SER A 107 -33.64 1.47 -12.49
C SER A 107 -32.65 2.26 -11.65
N VAL A 108 -32.29 3.45 -12.10
CA VAL A 108 -31.35 4.33 -11.42
C VAL A 108 -31.99 5.70 -11.17
N ASP A 109 -31.52 6.37 -10.11
CA ASP A 109 -32.04 7.67 -9.69
C ASP A 109 -31.71 8.79 -10.69
N ALA A 110 -32.39 9.91 -10.57
CA ALA A 110 -32.14 11.13 -11.34
C ALA A 110 -30.68 11.58 -11.14
N GLY A 111 -30.06 12.14 -12.15
CA GLY A 111 -28.67 12.61 -12.16
C GLY A 111 -27.63 11.54 -12.46
N VAL A 112 -27.98 10.25 -12.45
CA VAL A 112 -27.06 9.16 -12.80
C VAL A 112 -26.84 9.14 -14.31
N ARG A 113 -25.57 9.00 -14.72
CA ARG A 113 -25.12 9.03 -16.13
C ARG A 113 -24.46 7.75 -16.61
N ALA A 114 -24.26 6.79 -15.71
CA ALA A 114 -23.59 5.54 -16.03
C ALA A 114 -24.17 4.40 -15.18
N HIS A 115 -24.24 3.21 -15.78
CA HIS A 115 -24.63 1.98 -15.11
C HIS A 115 -23.94 0.79 -15.78
N THR A 116 -23.70 -0.29 -15.00
CA THR A 116 -23.11 -1.52 -15.52
C THR A 116 -24.10 -2.66 -15.40
N ASP A 117 -24.55 -3.19 -16.53
CA ASP A 117 -25.34 -4.42 -16.55
C ASP A 117 -24.40 -5.64 -16.35
N VAL A 118 -24.49 -6.26 -15.19
CA VAL A 118 -23.70 -7.44 -14.80
C VAL A 118 -24.42 -8.76 -15.08
N THR A 119 -25.56 -8.72 -15.76
CA THR A 119 -26.39 -9.91 -16.03
C THR A 119 -26.28 -10.38 -17.48
N VAL A 120 -25.30 -9.88 -18.22
CA VAL A 120 -25.04 -10.20 -19.63
C VAL A 120 -24.48 -11.60 -19.77
N ARG A 121 -24.96 -12.35 -20.78
CA ARG A 121 -24.37 -13.65 -21.13
C ARG A 121 -23.25 -13.48 -22.13
N ARG A 122 -22.17 -14.21 -21.90
CA ARG A 122 -20.97 -14.18 -22.74
C ARG A 122 -21.28 -14.48 -24.21
N ASN A 123 -20.73 -13.66 -25.10
CA ASN A 123 -20.88 -13.74 -26.56
C ASN A 123 -22.32 -13.63 -27.07
N GLU A 124 -23.26 -13.19 -26.27
CA GLU A 124 -24.62 -12.89 -26.68
C GLU A 124 -24.72 -11.41 -27.07
N THR A 125 -25.52 -11.13 -28.08
CA THR A 125 -25.70 -9.74 -28.59
C THR A 125 -26.89 -9.09 -27.92
N TYR A 126 -26.67 -7.92 -27.34
CA TYR A 126 -27.71 -7.14 -26.68
C TYR A 126 -27.83 -5.77 -27.29
N PHE A 127 -29.05 -5.23 -27.20
CA PHE A 127 -29.38 -3.84 -27.54
C PHE A 127 -29.91 -3.19 -26.27
N TYR A 128 -29.53 -1.94 -26.07
CA TYR A 128 -29.91 -1.18 -24.87
C TYR A 128 -30.62 0.09 -25.25
N ARG A 129 -31.54 0.53 -24.40
CA ARG A 129 -32.11 1.88 -24.45
C ARG A 129 -32.36 2.36 -23.03
N VAL A 130 -32.36 3.67 -22.86
CA VAL A 130 -32.63 4.32 -21.57
C VAL A 130 -33.95 5.09 -21.70
N ALA A 131 -34.78 4.98 -20.67
CA ALA A 131 -36.03 5.70 -20.57
C ALA A 131 -36.05 6.58 -19.34
N ALA A 132 -36.35 7.89 -19.48
CA ALA A 132 -36.59 8.76 -18.33
C ALA A 132 -38.01 8.56 -17.81
N PHE A 133 -38.18 8.45 -16.50
CA PHE A 133 -39.50 8.38 -15.86
C PHE A 133 -39.64 9.46 -14.78
N GLY A 134 -40.89 9.89 -14.57
CA GLY A 134 -41.21 10.90 -13.59
C GLY A 134 -42.72 11.07 -13.42
N PRO A 135 -43.18 12.10 -12.70
CA PRO A 135 -44.60 12.30 -12.41
C PRO A 135 -45.51 12.45 -13.64
N GLY A 136 -44.93 12.89 -14.77
CA GLY A 136 -45.65 13.06 -16.06
C GLY A 136 -45.71 11.80 -16.93
N GLY A 137 -45.05 10.69 -16.52
CA GLY A 137 -44.98 9.44 -17.27
C GLY A 137 -43.54 9.03 -17.63
N THR A 138 -43.41 8.11 -18.59
CA THR A 138 -42.10 7.56 -19.00
C THR A 138 -41.87 7.88 -20.47
N THR A 139 -40.68 8.43 -20.77
CA THR A 139 -40.26 8.71 -22.18
C THR A 139 -38.99 7.93 -22.48
N ARG A 140 -39.00 7.19 -23.57
CA ARG A 140 -37.92 6.35 -24.04
C ARG A 140 -37.02 7.08 -25.02
N ALA A 141 -35.71 6.84 -24.96
CA ALA A 141 -34.80 7.29 -26.03
C ALA A 141 -35.22 6.69 -27.36
N GLY A 142 -35.16 7.51 -28.42
CA GLY A 142 -35.65 7.13 -29.74
C GLY A 142 -34.80 6.07 -30.45
N ALA A 143 -33.53 5.91 -30.10
CA ALA A 143 -32.63 4.97 -30.75
C ALA A 143 -32.09 3.96 -29.70
N ALA A 144 -32.07 2.69 -30.10
CA ALA A 144 -31.39 1.66 -29.36
C ALA A 144 -29.88 1.68 -29.65
N ALA A 145 -29.07 1.58 -28.63
CA ALA A 145 -27.61 1.41 -28.75
C ALA A 145 -27.25 -0.07 -28.80
N GLY A 146 -26.42 -0.49 -29.75
CA GLY A 146 -25.98 -1.85 -29.96
C GLY A 146 -25.42 -2.05 -31.36
N PRO A 147 -24.87 -3.24 -31.65
CA PRO A 147 -24.84 -4.47 -30.84
C PRO A 147 -23.78 -4.46 -29.75
N ALA A 148 -24.20 -4.56 -28.51
CA ALA A 148 -23.31 -4.73 -27.36
C ALA A 148 -23.06 -6.23 -27.10
N ILE A 149 -21.82 -6.64 -26.98
CA ILE A 149 -21.44 -8.04 -26.79
C ILE A 149 -20.47 -8.11 -25.63
N GLY A 150 -20.81 -8.83 -24.55
CA GLY A 150 -19.90 -9.14 -23.46
C GLY A 150 -18.86 -10.18 -23.94
N ARG A 151 -17.58 -9.78 -23.96
CA ARG A 151 -16.46 -10.63 -24.36
C ARG A 151 -15.56 -10.91 -23.18
N SER A 152 -15.19 -12.15 -22.94
CA SER A 152 -14.16 -12.40 -21.95
C SER A 152 -12.81 -11.90 -22.47
N SER A 153 -12.30 -10.88 -21.84
CA SER A 153 -10.96 -10.36 -22.10
C SER A 153 -9.98 -10.94 -21.10
N TRP A 154 -8.97 -11.68 -21.57
CA TRP A 154 -7.92 -12.24 -20.73
C TRP A 154 -6.96 -11.16 -20.22
N PHE A 155 -6.88 -10.02 -20.92
CA PHE A 155 -5.99 -8.92 -20.59
C PHE A 155 -6.68 -7.58 -20.88
N ASN A 156 -6.59 -6.69 -19.91
CA ASN A 156 -7.12 -5.32 -20.07
C ASN A 156 -6.13 -4.45 -20.86
N LEU A 157 -6.41 -4.22 -22.13
CA LEU A 157 -5.57 -3.43 -23.03
C LEU A 157 -5.43 -1.96 -22.58
N SER A 158 -6.38 -1.41 -21.81
CA SER A 158 -6.26 -0.04 -21.28
C SER A 158 -5.15 0.06 -20.21
N ARG A 159 -4.68 -1.06 -19.68
CA ARG A 159 -3.59 -1.13 -18.68
C ARG A 159 -2.24 -1.56 -19.24
N VAL A 160 -2.04 -1.51 -20.55
CA VAL A 160 -0.76 -1.85 -21.19
C VAL A 160 0.37 -0.98 -20.67
N SER A 161 0.12 0.29 -20.36
CA SER A 161 1.11 1.19 -19.75
C SER A 161 1.69 0.63 -18.45
N VAL A 162 0.84 0.10 -17.58
CA VAL A 162 1.26 -0.53 -16.32
C VAL A 162 2.12 -1.77 -16.57
N LEU A 163 1.73 -2.61 -17.55
CA LEU A 163 2.50 -3.79 -17.93
C LEU A 163 3.90 -3.42 -18.45
N VAL A 164 3.99 -2.38 -19.30
CA VAL A 164 5.27 -1.91 -19.86
C VAL A 164 6.18 -1.41 -18.74
N PHE A 165 5.66 -0.62 -17.80
CA PHE A 165 6.45 -0.17 -16.63
C PHE A 165 6.89 -1.33 -15.76
N LEU A 166 6.01 -2.29 -15.47
CA LEU A 166 6.34 -3.48 -14.67
C LEU A 166 7.46 -4.29 -15.34
N LEU A 167 7.35 -4.51 -16.66
CA LEU A 167 8.34 -5.28 -17.42
C LEU A 167 9.69 -4.54 -17.47
N ALA A 168 9.68 -3.24 -17.72
CA ALA A 168 10.88 -2.41 -17.73
C ALA A 168 11.57 -2.42 -16.35
N PHE A 169 10.80 -2.32 -15.27
CA PHE A 169 11.28 -2.46 -13.90
C PHE A 169 11.95 -3.81 -13.66
N PHE A 170 11.26 -4.89 -13.99
CA PHE A 170 11.75 -6.24 -13.79
C PHE A 170 13.07 -6.48 -14.55
N LEU A 171 13.13 -6.05 -15.81
CA LEU A 171 14.34 -6.16 -16.63
C LEU A 171 15.49 -5.31 -16.07
N LEU A 172 15.22 -4.11 -15.55
CA LEU A 172 16.21 -3.25 -14.92
C LEU A 172 16.86 -3.92 -13.70
N VAL A 173 16.04 -4.48 -12.82
CA VAL A 173 16.53 -5.19 -11.62
C VAL A 173 17.35 -6.41 -12.01
N LEU A 174 16.84 -7.24 -12.95
CA LEU A 174 17.58 -8.41 -13.45
C LEU A 174 18.91 -8.02 -14.09
N TYR A 175 18.94 -6.94 -14.85
CA TYR A 175 20.17 -6.45 -15.46
C TYR A 175 21.23 -6.09 -14.42
N TYR A 176 20.87 -5.35 -13.36
CA TYR A 176 21.82 -4.99 -12.30
C TYR A 176 22.22 -6.20 -11.44
N MET A 177 21.33 -7.14 -11.20
CA MET A 177 21.66 -8.41 -10.54
C MET A 177 22.67 -9.23 -11.37
N TYR A 178 22.45 -9.34 -12.68
CA TYR A 178 23.37 -10.02 -13.58
C TYR A 178 24.73 -9.30 -13.66
N MET A 179 24.72 -7.97 -13.79
CA MET A 179 25.92 -7.16 -13.84
C MET A 179 26.77 -7.32 -12.57
N ALA A 180 26.13 -7.36 -11.39
CA ALA A 180 26.82 -7.57 -10.13
C ALA A 180 27.47 -8.96 -10.04
N GLN A 181 26.82 -10.00 -10.57
CA GLN A 181 27.38 -11.37 -10.61
C GLN A 181 28.57 -11.49 -11.57
N THR A 182 28.66 -10.67 -12.62
CA THR A 182 29.79 -10.67 -13.57
C THR A 182 31.05 -9.94 -13.06
N GLY A 183 31.12 -9.64 -11.77
CA GLY A 183 32.30 -9.06 -11.10
C GLY A 183 32.38 -7.53 -11.16
N ARG A 184 31.44 -6.85 -11.80
CA ARG A 184 31.31 -5.40 -11.74
C ARG A 184 30.58 -5.02 -10.44
N LYS A 185 31.33 -4.79 -9.37
CA LYS A 185 30.74 -4.37 -8.09
C LYS A 185 30.16 -2.96 -8.26
N PRO A 186 28.82 -2.78 -8.24
CA PRO A 186 28.24 -1.45 -8.27
C PRO A 186 28.63 -0.70 -6.99
N PHE A 187 28.88 0.61 -7.13
CA PHE A 187 29.18 1.46 -5.99
C PHE A 187 27.94 1.55 -5.08
N VAL A 188 28.10 1.14 -3.84
CA VAL A 188 27.13 1.33 -2.75
C VAL A 188 27.73 2.33 -1.79
N ARG A 189 26.96 3.35 -1.41
CA ARG A 189 27.39 4.37 -0.45
C ARG A 189 27.60 3.70 0.92
N ARG A 190 28.73 3.96 1.58
CA ARG A 190 28.96 3.57 2.97
C ARG A 190 27.93 4.25 3.88
N LEU A 191 27.34 3.47 4.75
CA LEU A 191 26.36 3.94 5.75
C LEU A 191 27.12 4.12 7.08
N ALA A 192 26.91 5.26 7.72
CA ALA A 192 27.54 5.57 9.02
C ALA A 192 27.21 4.52 10.11
N GLY A 193 26.01 3.94 10.07
CA GLY A 193 25.61 2.88 10.99
C GLY A 193 26.41 1.58 10.85
N ILE A 194 26.99 1.30 9.66
CA ILE A 194 27.85 0.11 9.48
C ILE A 194 29.21 0.32 10.16
N ASP A 195 29.81 1.48 9.96
CA ASP A 195 31.08 1.84 10.62
C ASP A 195 30.92 1.86 12.15
N ALA A 196 29.74 2.29 12.63
CA ALA A 196 29.37 2.27 14.04
C ALA A 196 29.28 0.85 14.64
N ILE A 197 28.88 -0.18 13.86
CA ILE A 197 28.87 -1.57 14.31
C ILE A 197 30.30 -2.03 14.63
N GLU A 198 31.25 -1.76 13.74
CA GLU A 198 32.66 -2.13 13.96
C GLU A 198 33.23 -1.43 15.21
N GLU A 199 32.93 -0.13 15.37
CA GLU A 199 33.34 0.65 16.54
C GLU A 199 32.72 0.10 17.85
N ALA A 200 31.41 -0.23 17.83
CA ALA A 200 30.72 -0.78 19.00
C ALA A 200 31.29 -2.14 19.43
N ILE A 201 31.62 -3.02 18.47
CA ILE A 201 32.25 -4.32 18.76
C ILE A 201 33.67 -4.09 19.27
N GLY A 202 34.45 -3.19 18.69
CA GLY A 202 35.79 -2.84 19.17
C GLY A 202 35.77 -2.37 20.63
N ARG A 203 34.85 -1.48 21.00
CA ARG A 203 34.67 -1.03 22.39
C ARG A 203 34.22 -2.17 23.31
N ALA A 204 33.35 -3.06 22.87
CA ALA A 204 32.92 -4.22 23.63
C ALA A 204 34.11 -5.13 23.94
N THR A 205 35.01 -5.32 22.96
CA THR A 205 36.26 -6.06 23.12
C THR A 205 37.19 -5.42 24.16
N GLU A 206 37.42 -4.10 24.05
CA GLU A 206 38.28 -3.37 25.01
C GLU A 206 37.74 -3.43 26.44
N MET A 207 36.40 -3.42 26.60
CA MET A 207 35.73 -3.49 27.88
C MET A 207 35.63 -4.92 28.43
N GLY A 208 35.92 -5.95 27.64
CA GLY A 208 35.71 -7.36 27.98
C GLY A 208 34.24 -7.71 28.26
N ARG A 209 33.30 -7.02 27.62
CA ARG A 209 31.85 -7.20 27.81
C ARG A 209 31.19 -7.77 26.55
N PRO A 210 30.08 -8.52 26.70
CA PRO A 210 29.42 -9.09 25.55
C PRO A 210 28.77 -8.04 24.66
N VAL A 211 28.53 -8.43 23.42
CA VAL A 211 27.62 -7.75 22.47
C VAL A 211 26.28 -8.45 22.54
N LEU A 212 25.21 -7.68 22.71
CA LEU A 212 23.83 -8.17 22.63
C LEU A 212 23.28 -7.88 21.23
N TYR A 213 22.87 -8.92 20.52
CA TYR A 213 22.23 -8.81 19.20
C TYR A 213 20.78 -9.30 19.26
N VAL A 214 19.82 -8.46 18.89
CA VAL A 214 18.39 -8.74 18.93
C VAL A 214 17.81 -8.70 17.51
N PRO A 215 17.44 -9.86 16.92
CA PRO A 215 16.97 -9.94 15.53
C PRO A 215 15.51 -9.52 15.34
N GLY A 216 14.88 -8.92 16.33
CA GLY A 216 13.46 -8.59 16.33
C GLY A 216 12.58 -9.69 16.92
N ILE A 217 11.27 -9.50 16.83
CA ILE A 217 10.28 -10.41 17.44
C ILE A 217 9.48 -11.20 16.40
N GLN A 218 9.74 -11.04 15.12
CA GLN A 218 8.97 -11.68 14.04
C GLN A 218 9.63 -12.97 13.51
N ASP A 219 8.81 -13.77 12.80
CA ASP A 219 9.27 -14.97 12.12
C ASP A 219 9.90 -14.63 10.75
N ILE A 220 10.34 -15.62 9.98
CA ILE A 220 11.03 -15.46 8.69
C ILE A 220 10.14 -14.98 7.54
N ASP A 221 8.83 -14.94 7.72
CA ASP A 221 7.89 -14.33 6.78
C ASP A 221 8.08 -12.80 6.69
N GLU A 222 8.65 -12.20 7.75
CA GLU A 222 9.01 -10.79 7.76
C GLU A 222 10.42 -10.57 7.18
N ILE A 223 10.50 -9.81 6.08
CA ILE A 223 11.76 -9.58 5.34
C ILE A 223 12.84 -8.89 6.20
N GLN A 224 12.44 -8.10 7.20
CA GLN A 224 13.35 -7.45 8.14
C GLN A 224 14.06 -8.47 9.05
N THR A 225 13.37 -9.54 9.47
CA THR A 225 13.95 -10.64 10.23
C THR A 225 15.03 -11.34 9.41
N VAL A 226 14.76 -11.60 8.13
CA VAL A 226 15.76 -12.20 7.22
C VAL A 226 16.97 -11.28 7.05
N ALA A 227 16.77 -9.99 6.84
CA ALA A 227 17.87 -9.03 6.72
C ALA A 227 18.70 -8.94 8.02
N GLY A 228 18.03 -8.96 9.19
CA GLY A 228 18.70 -9.01 10.49
C GLY A 228 19.55 -10.27 10.67
N LEU A 229 19.05 -11.44 10.27
CA LEU A 229 19.82 -12.69 10.34
C LEU A 229 21.05 -12.68 9.41
N VAL A 230 20.97 -12.08 8.23
CA VAL A 230 22.13 -11.90 7.34
C VAL A 230 23.17 -10.95 7.96
N ILE A 231 22.74 -9.87 8.61
CA ILE A 231 23.64 -8.97 9.33
C ILE A 231 24.29 -9.69 10.53
N LEU A 232 23.55 -10.56 11.23
CA LEU A 232 24.04 -11.34 12.35
C LEU A 232 25.28 -12.18 11.99
N GLU A 233 25.31 -12.80 10.80
CA GLU A 233 26.48 -13.56 10.33
C GLU A 233 27.73 -12.69 10.30
N SER A 234 27.61 -11.46 9.77
CA SER A 234 28.72 -10.51 9.71
C SER A 234 29.14 -10.01 11.08
N VAL A 235 28.19 -9.77 11.99
CA VAL A 235 28.46 -9.40 13.38
C VAL A 235 29.15 -10.56 14.10
N ALA A 236 28.69 -11.79 13.93
CA ALA A 236 29.31 -12.99 14.50
C ALA A 236 30.76 -13.18 14.00
N LYS A 237 31.01 -12.92 12.72
CA LYS A 237 32.37 -12.95 12.15
C LYS A 237 33.28 -11.90 12.77
N MET A 238 32.78 -10.69 13.02
CA MET A 238 33.53 -9.63 13.67
C MET A 238 33.81 -9.96 15.15
N THR A 239 32.80 -10.39 15.90
CA THR A 239 32.96 -10.76 17.32
C THR A 239 33.89 -11.94 17.48
N ALA A 240 33.82 -12.94 16.59
CA ALA A 240 34.76 -14.08 16.61
C ALA A 240 36.22 -13.68 16.37
N ARG A 241 36.47 -12.70 15.49
CA ARG A 241 37.85 -12.18 15.26
C ARG A 241 38.47 -11.52 16.48
N TYR A 242 37.64 -10.82 17.25
CA TYR A 242 38.09 -10.07 18.42
C TYR A 242 37.92 -10.83 19.74
N ASP A 243 37.45 -12.09 19.68
CA ASP A 243 37.16 -12.91 20.85
C ASP A 243 36.18 -12.28 21.83
N THR A 244 35.20 -11.60 21.30
CA THR A 244 34.17 -10.87 22.04
C THR A 244 32.94 -11.76 22.23
N PRO A 245 32.42 -11.99 23.45
CA PRO A 245 31.23 -12.79 23.65
C PRO A 245 30.00 -12.16 22.96
N LEU A 246 29.20 -13.01 22.30
CA LEU A 246 27.97 -12.60 21.62
C LEU A 246 26.75 -13.22 22.33
N ARG A 247 25.67 -12.47 22.48
CA ARG A 247 24.38 -12.94 23.02
C ARG A 247 23.28 -12.64 22.04
N VAL A 248 22.53 -13.65 21.60
CA VAL A 248 21.48 -13.55 20.59
C VAL A 248 20.20 -14.20 21.10
N PRO A 249 19.35 -13.46 21.83
CA PRO A 249 18.02 -13.94 22.20
C PRO A 249 17.08 -13.91 20.98
N VAL A 250 16.40 -15.01 20.70
CA VAL A 250 15.50 -15.18 19.55
C VAL A 250 14.12 -15.61 20.02
N SER A 251 13.08 -15.07 19.38
CA SER A 251 11.67 -15.26 19.77
C SER A 251 11.00 -16.48 19.12
N TYR A 252 11.37 -16.85 17.89
CA TYR A 252 10.73 -17.93 17.14
C TYR A 252 11.68 -19.09 16.82
N PRO A 253 11.16 -20.33 16.74
CA PRO A 253 12.00 -21.53 16.51
C PRO A 253 12.74 -21.54 15.18
N ILE A 254 12.12 -21.04 14.09
CA ILE A 254 12.75 -21.04 12.76
C ILE A 254 13.90 -20.01 12.71
N PRO A 255 13.68 -18.72 13.06
CA PRO A 255 14.77 -17.75 13.22
C PRO A 255 15.86 -18.22 14.17
N PHE A 256 15.52 -18.94 15.25
CA PHE A 256 16.50 -19.50 16.20
C PHE A 256 17.45 -20.48 15.49
N THR A 257 16.92 -21.44 14.74
CA THR A 257 17.75 -22.42 14.02
C THR A 257 18.65 -21.74 12.99
N ILE A 258 18.11 -20.74 12.27
CA ILE A 258 18.89 -19.96 11.30
C ILE A 258 19.95 -19.11 12.00
N ALA A 259 19.61 -18.45 13.11
CA ALA A 259 20.55 -17.65 13.88
C ALA A 259 21.74 -18.49 14.39
N GLN A 260 21.51 -19.72 14.88
CA GLN A 260 22.57 -20.64 15.25
C GLN A 260 23.52 -20.94 14.09
N GLU A 261 22.96 -21.20 12.90
CA GLU A 261 23.77 -21.46 11.71
C GLU A 261 24.53 -20.22 11.24
N MET A 262 23.90 -19.02 11.27
CA MET A 262 24.56 -17.76 10.92
C MET A 262 25.71 -17.45 11.86
N VAL A 263 25.54 -17.64 13.17
CA VAL A 263 26.61 -17.44 14.16
C VAL A 263 27.73 -18.45 13.95
N ARG A 264 27.40 -19.72 13.72
CA ARG A 264 28.39 -20.77 13.42
C ARG A 264 29.16 -20.47 12.13
N SER A 265 28.48 -20.09 11.06
CA SER A 265 29.07 -19.68 9.77
C SER A 265 30.04 -18.51 9.95
N GLY A 266 29.62 -17.48 10.70
CA GLY A 266 30.46 -16.33 11.02
C GLY A 266 31.77 -16.71 11.72
N HIS A 267 31.74 -17.68 12.68
CA HIS A 267 32.92 -18.17 13.34
C HIS A 267 33.84 -18.97 12.39
N VAL A 268 33.27 -19.81 11.52
CA VAL A 268 34.02 -20.54 10.48
C VAL A 268 34.70 -19.55 9.54
N ASP A 269 33.96 -18.53 9.06
CA ASP A 269 34.46 -17.48 8.19
C ASP A 269 35.56 -16.60 8.83
N ALA A 270 35.51 -16.46 10.15
CA ALA A 270 36.56 -15.80 10.91
C ALA A 270 37.81 -16.66 11.10
N GLY A 271 37.78 -17.97 10.73
CA GLY A 271 38.84 -18.93 10.94
C GLY A 271 38.93 -19.44 12.39
N ARG A 272 37.86 -19.29 13.20
CA ARG A 272 37.77 -19.67 14.59
C ARG A 272 36.55 -20.55 14.91
N PRO A 273 36.38 -21.68 14.24
CA PRO A 273 35.24 -22.57 14.49
C PRO A 273 35.21 -23.15 15.91
N ASP A 274 36.36 -23.24 16.54
CA ASP A 274 36.57 -23.72 17.94
C ASP A 274 36.06 -22.73 18.99
N ALA A 275 35.94 -21.44 18.65
CA ALA A 275 35.42 -20.42 19.55
C ALA A 275 33.90 -20.30 19.52
N TYR A 276 33.21 -21.09 18.70
CA TYR A 276 31.75 -21.08 18.65
C TYR A 276 31.14 -21.67 19.91
N ASP A 277 30.34 -20.86 20.59
CA ASP A 277 29.55 -21.28 21.75
C ASP A 277 28.08 -21.44 21.35
N PRO A 278 27.50 -22.66 21.37
CA PRO A 278 26.10 -22.89 21.06
C PRO A 278 25.14 -22.10 21.96
N ASP A 279 25.53 -21.80 23.19
CA ASP A 279 24.71 -21.06 24.16
C ASP A 279 24.69 -19.54 23.89
N SER A 280 25.50 -19.08 22.92
CA SER A 280 25.46 -17.70 22.47
C SER A 280 24.11 -17.31 21.84
N VAL A 281 23.41 -18.26 21.22
CA VAL A 281 22.06 -18.10 20.66
C VAL A 281 21.05 -18.79 21.55
N GLN A 282 20.09 -18.04 22.07
CA GLN A 282 19.14 -18.56 23.05
C GLN A 282 17.69 -18.37 22.52
N PHE A 283 16.93 -19.47 22.52
CA PHE A 283 15.48 -19.37 22.33
C PHE A 283 14.84 -18.88 23.62
N VAL A 284 14.04 -17.82 23.52
CA VAL A 284 13.41 -17.18 24.68
C VAL A 284 11.90 -17.47 24.73
N SER A 285 11.13 -16.72 23.99
CA SER A 285 9.67 -16.85 23.96
C SER A 285 9.10 -16.12 22.74
N PRO A 286 8.08 -16.64 22.08
CA PRO A 286 7.33 -15.90 21.06
C PRO A 286 6.37 -14.86 21.65
N GLU A 287 6.15 -14.89 22.96
CA GLU A 287 5.29 -13.93 23.64
C GLU A 287 6.07 -12.64 23.91
N GLN A 288 5.51 -11.50 23.44
CA GLN A 288 6.19 -10.21 23.38
C GLN A 288 6.73 -9.73 24.73
N PHE A 289 5.93 -9.77 25.79
CA PHE A 289 6.35 -9.28 27.10
C PHE A 289 7.35 -10.19 27.78
N ALA A 290 7.23 -11.52 27.62
CA ALA A 290 8.20 -12.48 28.11
C ALA A 290 9.56 -12.31 27.40
N TYR A 291 9.54 -12.07 26.10
CA TYR A 291 10.72 -11.77 25.29
C TYR A 291 11.44 -10.50 25.79
N VAL A 292 10.70 -9.41 25.94
CA VAL A 292 11.23 -8.15 26.48
C VAL A 292 11.82 -8.34 27.88
N ALA A 293 11.09 -9.01 28.78
CA ALA A 293 11.55 -9.25 30.15
C ALA A 293 12.87 -10.05 30.19
N ALA A 294 13.03 -11.03 29.31
CA ALA A 294 14.26 -11.80 29.23
C ALA A 294 15.42 -10.94 28.71
N ILE A 295 15.22 -10.16 27.64
CA ILE A 295 16.26 -9.30 27.07
C ILE A 295 16.67 -8.21 28.06
N THR A 296 15.71 -7.52 28.68
CA THR A 296 16.00 -6.52 29.72
C THR A 296 16.74 -7.17 30.91
N GLY A 297 16.38 -8.42 31.25
CA GLY A 297 17.14 -9.20 32.23
C GLY A 297 18.60 -9.44 31.85
N ILE A 298 18.89 -9.77 30.58
CA ILE A 298 20.26 -9.90 30.06
C ILE A 298 20.99 -8.54 30.16
N MET A 299 20.37 -7.46 29.70
CA MET A 299 20.94 -6.11 29.71
C MET A 299 21.34 -5.66 31.10
N LEU A 300 20.53 -5.95 32.12
CA LEU A 300 20.79 -5.53 33.49
C LEU A 300 21.82 -6.43 34.22
N ARG A 301 21.81 -7.75 33.95
CA ARG A 301 22.72 -8.72 34.62
C ARG A 301 24.08 -8.78 33.96
N GLU A 302 24.13 -8.95 32.62
CA GLU A 302 25.39 -9.14 31.90
C GLU A 302 26.03 -7.82 31.48
N ARG A 303 25.24 -6.73 31.44
CA ARG A 303 25.65 -5.38 31.06
C ARG A 303 26.46 -5.38 29.77
N PRO A 304 25.88 -5.80 28.64
CA PRO A 304 26.55 -5.75 27.35
C PRO A 304 27.12 -4.35 27.07
N ALA A 305 28.26 -4.26 26.38
CA ALA A 305 28.83 -2.98 26.01
C ALA A 305 28.16 -2.37 24.77
N ALA A 306 27.55 -3.21 23.93
CA ALA A 306 26.82 -2.81 22.75
C ALA A 306 25.49 -3.56 22.64
N HIS A 307 24.45 -2.85 22.25
CA HIS A 307 23.13 -3.39 21.91
C HIS A 307 22.85 -3.15 20.43
N LEU A 308 22.62 -4.23 19.69
CA LEU A 308 22.36 -4.23 18.27
C LEU A 308 20.92 -4.71 18.01
N PHE A 309 20.03 -3.82 17.66
CA PHE A 309 18.61 -4.09 17.39
C PHE A 309 18.36 -4.11 15.89
N PHE A 310 18.34 -5.27 15.24
CA PHE A 310 18.23 -5.40 13.80
C PHE A 310 17.09 -6.31 13.41
N GLY A 311 15.93 -5.74 12.99
CA GLY A 311 14.79 -6.54 12.62
C GLY A 311 13.46 -5.78 12.70
N SER A 312 12.38 -6.55 12.79
CA SER A 312 11.04 -6.03 13.01
C SER A 312 10.72 -5.97 14.49
N PHE A 313 10.30 -4.79 14.94
CA PHE A 313 9.92 -4.48 16.32
C PHE A 313 8.55 -3.83 16.37
N TYR A 314 7.90 -3.92 17.53
CA TYR A 314 6.63 -3.27 17.86
C TYR A 314 6.76 -2.47 19.16
N GLY A 315 5.79 -2.55 20.08
CA GLY A 315 5.80 -1.82 21.34
C GLY A 315 6.99 -2.13 22.27
N GLU A 316 7.66 -3.27 22.08
CA GLU A 316 8.87 -3.65 22.80
C GLU A 316 10.06 -2.74 22.53
N SER A 317 10.11 -2.09 21.36
CA SER A 317 11.22 -1.20 20.99
C SER A 317 11.47 -0.09 22.00
N LEU A 318 10.40 0.49 22.55
CA LEU A 318 10.50 1.52 23.59
C LEU A 318 11.17 0.97 24.86
N MET A 319 10.71 -0.17 25.35
CA MET A 319 11.24 -0.78 26.60
C MET A 319 12.69 -1.21 26.44
N LEU A 320 13.04 -1.80 25.29
CA LEU A 320 14.40 -2.25 25.00
C LEU A 320 15.36 -1.07 24.87
N SER A 321 14.99 -0.04 24.11
CA SER A 321 15.85 1.12 23.87
C SER A 321 16.03 1.97 25.15
N GLU A 322 14.98 2.13 25.96
CA GLU A 322 15.06 2.84 27.24
C GLU A 322 15.96 2.09 28.26
N THR A 323 15.77 0.76 28.39
CA THR A 323 16.61 -0.05 29.26
C THR A 323 18.07 -0.02 28.79
N GLY A 324 18.30 -0.12 27.49
CA GLY A 324 19.63 -0.05 26.92
C GLY A 324 20.30 1.30 27.17
N PHE A 325 19.58 2.40 27.03
CA PHE A 325 20.06 3.74 27.38
C PHE A 325 20.45 3.83 28.85
N ALA A 326 19.63 3.29 29.75
CA ALA A 326 19.91 3.29 31.18
C ALA A 326 21.16 2.48 31.57
N THR A 327 21.54 1.45 30.80
CA THR A 327 22.75 0.66 31.01
C THR A 327 24.04 1.34 30.53
N GLY A 328 23.94 2.41 29.74
CA GLY A 328 25.05 3.17 29.16
C GLY A 328 25.83 2.39 28.07
N ALA A 329 25.22 1.39 27.46
CA ALA A 329 25.77 0.68 26.31
C ALA A 329 25.60 1.50 25.03
N ILE A 330 26.47 1.29 24.03
CA ILE A 330 26.25 1.82 22.70
C ILE A 330 25.07 1.09 22.06
N GLN A 331 24.10 1.83 21.53
CA GLN A 331 22.93 1.28 20.92
C GLN A 331 22.87 1.59 19.43
N ILE A 332 22.72 0.55 18.60
CA ILE A 332 22.54 0.66 17.17
C ILE A 332 21.24 -0.07 16.79
N ALA A 333 20.32 0.64 16.17
CA ALA A 333 19.06 0.07 15.73
C ALA A 333 18.90 0.12 14.21
N ALA A 334 18.27 -0.88 13.64
CA ALA A 334 17.90 -0.95 12.24
C ALA A 334 16.50 -1.57 12.09
N THR A 335 15.55 -0.80 11.65
CA THR A 335 14.18 -1.27 11.39
C THR A 335 13.53 -0.49 10.24
N ALA A 336 12.67 -1.16 9.49
CA ALA A 336 11.82 -0.52 8.47
C ALA A 336 10.41 -0.21 9.01
N ASN A 337 10.10 -0.55 10.25
CA ASN A 337 8.81 -0.25 10.85
C ASN A 337 8.72 1.21 11.27
N VAL A 338 7.99 2.01 10.48
CA VAL A 338 7.88 3.46 10.65
C VAL A 338 7.33 3.87 12.01
N HIS A 339 6.44 3.06 12.60
CA HIS A 339 5.83 3.36 13.90
C HIS A 339 6.81 3.23 15.08
N GLN A 340 7.88 2.47 14.93
CA GLN A 340 8.86 2.20 15.97
C GLN A 340 10.12 3.06 15.84
N LEU A 341 10.37 3.61 14.66
CA LEU A 341 11.54 4.47 14.39
C LEU A 341 11.72 5.61 15.40
N PRO A 342 10.67 6.36 15.82
CA PRO A 342 10.85 7.46 16.78
C PRO A 342 11.48 7.02 18.10
N PHE A 343 11.17 5.82 18.61
CA PHE A 343 11.71 5.31 19.86
C PHE A 343 13.22 5.01 19.73
N PHE A 344 13.61 4.39 18.63
CA PHE A 344 15.02 4.11 18.37
C PHE A 344 15.84 5.37 18.05
N VAL A 345 15.27 6.31 17.28
CA VAL A 345 15.95 7.58 16.94
C VAL A 345 16.25 8.41 18.18
N VAL A 346 15.38 8.36 19.20
CA VAL A 346 15.58 9.14 20.45
C VAL A 346 16.55 8.47 21.40
N ALA A 347 16.55 7.13 21.46
CA ALA A 347 17.27 6.38 22.49
C ALA A 347 18.56 5.71 22.01
N CYS A 348 18.73 5.49 20.70
CA CYS A 348 19.90 4.83 20.14
C CYS A 348 20.91 5.85 19.61
N ASP A 349 22.21 5.51 19.72
CA ASP A 349 23.31 6.34 19.20
C ASP A 349 23.31 6.42 17.67
N TYR A 350 22.95 5.29 17.00
CA TYR A 350 22.84 5.20 15.55
C TYR A 350 21.57 4.46 15.16
N THR A 351 20.90 4.97 14.12
CA THR A 351 19.69 4.35 13.60
C THR A 351 19.75 4.23 12.09
N LEU A 352 19.61 3.01 11.57
CA LEU A 352 19.45 2.71 10.15
C LEU A 352 17.96 2.64 9.83
N ILE A 353 17.49 3.52 8.95
CA ILE A 353 16.07 3.75 8.73
C ILE A 353 15.60 3.05 7.44
N GLY A 354 14.61 2.16 7.59
CA GLY A 354 13.92 1.57 6.45
C GLY A 354 14.86 0.80 5.51
N GLU A 355 15.04 1.30 4.29
CA GLU A 355 15.89 0.65 3.30
C GLU A 355 17.38 0.61 3.64
N GLU A 356 17.86 1.46 4.56
CA GLU A 356 19.25 1.42 5.01
C GLU A 356 19.60 0.10 5.71
N MET A 357 18.63 -0.53 6.36
CA MET A 357 18.79 -1.87 6.93
C MET A 357 19.08 -2.92 5.85
N PHE A 358 18.33 -2.89 4.74
CA PHE A 358 18.56 -3.82 3.63
C PHE A 358 19.87 -3.50 2.89
N ALA A 359 20.23 -2.22 2.80
CA ALA A 359 21.51 -1.81 2.26
C ALA A 359 22.68 -2.28 3.15
N ALA A 360 22.54 -2.21 4.47
CA ALA A 360 23.52 -2.73 5.43
C ALA A 360 23.68 -4.24 5.29
N SER A 361 22.58 -4.99 5.19
CA SER A 361 22.59 -6.43 4.95
C SER A 361 23.34 -6.79 3.66
N ALA A 362 23.03 -6.11 2.55
CA ALA A 362 23.70 -6.33 1.27
C ALA A 362 25.20 -5.95 1.30
N TYR A 363 25.55 -4.88 2.02
CA TYR A 363 26.94 -4.42 2.11
C TYR A 363 27.79 -5.36 2.98
N LEU A 364 27.27 -5.76 4.15
CA LEU A 364 27.99 -6.60 5.10
C LEU A 364 28.15 -8.04 4.59
N SER A 365 27.12 -8.61 3.96
CA SER A 365 27.21 -9.94 3.36
C SER A 365 28.15 -9.98 2.15
N GLY A 366 28.28 -8.85 1.42
CA GLY A 366 29.05 -8.78 0.18
C GLY A 366 28.44 -9.64 -0.95
N GLU A 367 27.22 -10.16 -0.77
CA GLU A 367 26.57 -11.01 -1.76
C GLU A 367 26.17 -10.21 -3.01
N ALA A 368 26.72 -10.60 -4.16
CA ALA A 368 26.55 -9.89 -5.42
C ALA A 368 25.07 -9.72 -5.82
N ARG A 369 24.22 -10.69 -5.50
CA ARG A 369 22.78 -10.64 -5.80
C ARG A 369 22.06 -9.55 -5.00
N LEU A 370 22.33 -9.47 -3.70
CA LEU A 370 21.74 -8.46 -2.82
C LEU A 370 22.18 -7.05 -3.23
N VAL A 371 23.49 -6.87 -3.46
CA VAL A 371 24.07 -5.59 -3.92
C VAL A 371 23.49 -5.18 -5.28
N GLY A 372 23.34 -6.13 -6.20
CA GLY A 372 22.74 -5.90 -7.52
C GLY A 372 21.26 -5.51 -7.43
N GLY A 373 20.48 -6.20 -6.59
CA GLY A 373 19.08 -5.88 -6.35
C GLY A 373 18.88 -4.49 -5.75
N LEU A 374 19.70 -4.13 -4.76
CA LEU A 374 19.68 -2.79 -4.14
C LEU A 374 19.97 -1.70 -5.18
N LYS A 375 21.01 -1.89 -6.02
CA LYS A 375 21.33 -0.93 -7.08
C LYS A 375 20.24 -0.83 -8.14
N GLY A 376 19.60 -1.95 -8.47
CA GLY A 376 18.43 -1.98 -9.35
C GLY A 376 17.28 -1.13 -8.80
N ALA A 377 17.00 -1.25 -7.51
CA ALA A 377 15.97 -0.45 -6.82
C ALA A 377 16.31 1.05 -6.82
N ASP A 378 17.57 1.42 -6.58
CA ASP A 378 18.03 2.83 -6.63
C ASP A 378 17.85 3.43 -8.03
N MET A 379 18.23 2.68 -9.06
CA MET A 379 18.10 3.12 -10.45
C MET A 379 16.62 3.23 -10.86
N LEU A 380 15.76 2.37 -10.32
CA LEU A 380 14.32 2.51 -10.52
C LEU A 380 13.76 3.80 -9.92
N LYS A 381 14.14 4.12 -8.67
CA LYS A 381 13.72 5.38 -8.02
C LYS A 381 14.14 6.58 -8.87
N LEU A 382 15.37 6.56 -9.37
CA LEU A 382 15.88 7.62 -10.26
C LEU A 382 15.08 7.67 -11.57
N ALA A 383 14.74 6.54 -12.17
CA ALA A 383 13.93 6.48 -13.38
C ALA A 383 12.51 7.04 -13.14
N ILE A 384 11.88 6.69 -12.02
CA ILE A 384 10.56 7.23 -11.65
C ILE A 384 10.62 8.76 -11.49
N VAL A 385 11.63 9.28 -10.77
CA VAL A 385 11.81 10.71 -10.59
C VAL A 385 12.01 11.41 -11.94
N ALA A 386 12.81 10.82 -12.85
CA ALA A 386 13.01 11.36 -14.18
C ALA A 386 11.71 11.40 -15.01
N VAL A 387 10.90 10.32 -14.95
CA VAL A 387 9.58 10.27 -15.63
C VAL A 387 8.63 11.35 -15.08
N VAL A 388 8.60 11.53 -13.77
CA VAL A 388 7.78 12.57 -13.14
C VAL A 388 8.21 13.97 -13.57
N ILE A 389 9.53 14.26 -13.55
CA ILE A 389 10.04 15.57 -13.96
C ILE A 389 9.74 15.84 -15.45
N VAL A 390 10.02 14.85 -16.33
CA VAL A 390 9.73 14.96 -17.77
C VAL A 390 8.23 15.12 -17.98
N GLY A 391 7.39 14.37 -17.29
CA GLY A 391 5.94 14.50 -17.35
C GLY A 391 5.44 15.90 -16.98
N CYS A 392 5.93 16.45 -15.88
CA CYS A 392 5.60 17.81 -15.46
C CYS A 392 6.03 18.88 -16.48
N VAL A 393 7.21 18.73 -17.09
CA VAL A 393 7.71 19.64 -18.13
C VAL A 393 6.85 19.54 -19.39
N LEU A 394 6.53 18.34 -19.86
CA LEU A 394 5.68 18.13 -21.04
C LEU A 394 4.29 18.72 -20.83
N GLU A 395 3.69 18.49 -19.65
CA GLU A 395 2.36 19.02 -19.32
C GLU A 395 2.37 20.56 -19.30
N THR A 396 3.41 21.19 -18.74
CA THR A 396 3.57 22.66 -18.77
C THR A 396 3.75 23.23 -20.17
N LEU A 397 4.30 22.43 -21.10
CA LEU A 397 4.45 22.80 -22.52
C LEU A 397 3.17 22.52 -23.34
N GLY A 398 2.10 22.01 -22.72
CA GLY A 398 0.85 21.67 -23.38
C GLY A 398 0.89 20.34 -24.18
N ILE A 399 1.89 19.49 -23.91
CA ILE A 399 2.04 18.18 -24.56
C ILE A 399 1.48 17.10 -23.62
N HIS A 400 0.21 16.72 -23.83
CA HIS A 400 -0.51 15.78 -22.98
C HIS A 400 -0.32 14.30 -23.33
N THR A 401 0.61 13.96 -24.24
CA THR A 401 0.78 12.58 -24.74
C THR A 401 1.12 11.57 -23.66
N LEU A 402 1.98 11.93 -22.69
CA LEU A 402 2.36 11.06 -21.59
C LEU A 402 1.20 10.86 -20.62
N THR A 403 0.50 11.94 -20.30
CA THR A 403 -0.67 11.92 -19.40
C THR A 403 -1.79 11.05 -19.97
N VAL A 404 -2.11 11.24 -21.25
CA VAL A 404 -3.13 10.43 -21.96
C VAL A 404 -2.73 8.95 -22.00
N TRP A 405 -1.45 8.65 -22.26
CA TRP A 405 -0.96 7.27 -22.29
C TRP A 405 -0.96 6.60 -20.90
N MET A 406 -0.78 7.37 -19.84
CA MET A 406 -0.84 6.88 -18.46
C MET A 406 -2.25 6.82 -17.88
N GLN A 407 -3.22 7.55 -18.47
CA GLN A 407 -4.61 7.49 -18.03
C GLN A 407 -5.18 6.11 -18.37
N THR A 408 -5.47 5.34 -17.35
CA THR A 408 -6.26 4.12 -17.48
C THR A 408 -7.74 4.51 -17.52
N GLN A 409 -8.36 4.38 -18.68
CA GLN A 409 -9.82 4.54 -18.83
C GLN A 409 -10.54 3.37 -18.17
#